data_c2afb30279638409fabbf376107fa8c9
#
_entry.id   c2afb30279638409fabbf376107fa8c9
#
_cell.length_a   1.000
_cell.length_b   1.000
_cell.length_c   1.000
_cell.angle_alpha   90.00
_cell.angle_beta   90.00
_cell.angle_gamma   90.00
#
_symmetry.space_group_name_H-M   'P 1'
#
loop_
_entity.id
_entity.type
_entity.pdbx_description
1 polymer ?
#
loop_
_entity_poly.entity_id
_entity_poly.type
_entity_poly.pdbx_seq_one_letter_code
_entity_poly.pdbx_strand_id
1 'polypeptide(L)'
;MEGYILDWANLLLRWLHVIVAIAWIGSSFYFVWLDNSLTKPTAPDLKDKGVDGELWAVHGGGFYNPQKYLLAPKQLPDHLHWFYWESYSTWMSGFALLTVVYLFNANVYMIDRSVFDMTATTAVLLALGFLVVGWLVYDTICRVFGKNDRVVGILVAIYVVIAAFAACHLFSGRAAFLLIGAMIATIMSANVFFWIIPGQRKVVASLKAGEKPDPIHGKRGKQRSVHNTYFTLPVLFAMLSNHYSMTYAAKYNWAVLVLIMLAGVLIRQFFILKHKGVVNWGYPAAGVAVLLGVAVWLAPVSRPAAPVAEAPAATAPAAAAEGSASAPAAAGQATAAAAGGSDFAKVQAVVTARCYQCHSAHPTLMPSPAKGVLLDTPEELGKHAQLVYQQVVQQKLMPLGNVTQITDDERTIIAKWFEGGAKTN
;
A
#
# COMPACT_ATOMS: atom_id res chain seq x y z
N MET A 1 10.07 -8.92 -25.67
CA MET A 1 8.97 -9.86 -25.41
C MET A 1 8.72 -10.08 -23.91
N GLU A 2 9.78 -10.28 -23.12
CA GLU A 2 9.68 -10.48 -21.65
C GLU A 2 8.98 -9.31 -20.94
N GLY A 3 9.39 -8.07 -21.19
CA GLY A 3 8.76 -6.88 -20.60
C GLY A 3 7.28 -6.77 -20.90
N TYR A 4 6.88 -7.06 -22.14
CA TYR A 4 5.48 -7.07 -22.54
C TYR A 4 4.64 -8.11 -21.76
N ILE A 5 5.21 -9.29 -21.52
CA ILE A 5 4.56 -10.34 -20.71
C ILE A 5 4.41 -9.89 -19.26
N LEU A 6 5.47 -9.27 -18.70
CA LEU A 6 5.43 -8.75 -17.33
C LEU A 6 4.43 -7.60 -17.15
N ASP A 7 4.27 -6.72 -18.14
CA ASP A 7 3.28 -5.65 -18.12
C ASP A 7 1.85 -6.21 -18.12
N TRP A 8 1.58 -7.20 -18.95
CA TRP A 8 0.29 -7.89 -18.95
C TRP A 8 0.04 -8.67 -17.66
N ALA A 9 1.05 -9.35 -17.13
CA ALA A 9 0.93 -10.04 -15.85
C ALA A 9 0.62 -9.06 -14.71
N ASN A 10 1.29 -7.90 -14.66
CA ASN A 10 1.02 -6.86 -13.70
C ASN A 10 -0.43 -6.32 -13.83
N LEU A 11 -0.88 -6.03 -15.06
CA LEU A 11 -2.24 -5.54 -15.30
C LEU A 11 -3.29 -6.56 -14.85
N LEU A 12 -3.19 -7.81 -15.33
CA LEU A 12 -4.20 -8.83 -15.06
C LEU A 12 -4.22 -9.26 -13.59
N LEU A 13 -3.06 -9.43 -12.97
CA LEU A 13 -2.96 -9.74 -11.54
C LEU A 13 -3.51 -8.59 -10.67
N ARG A 14 -3.24 -7.35 -11.02
CA ARG A 14 -3.76 -6.18 -10.31
C ARG A 14 -5.27 -6.08 -10.44
N TRP A 15 -5.79 -6.29 -11.63
CA TRP A 15 -7.22 -6.30 -11.87
C TRP A 15 -7.92 -7.41 -11.07
N LEU A 16 -7.41 -8.64 -11.18
CA LEU A 16 -7.91 -9.78 -10.39
C LEU A 16 -7.85 -9.48 -8.88
N HIS A 17 -6.70 -8.98 -8.39
CA HIS A 17 -6.52 -8.69 -6.96
C HIS A 17 -7.52 -7.66 -6.44
N VAL A 18 -7.78 -6.60 -7.20
CA VAL A 18 -8.79 -5.59 -6.84
C VAL A 18 -10.18 -6.20 -6.75
N ILE A 19 -10.58 -7.02 -7.73
CA ILE A 19 -11.90 -7.67 -7.76
C ILE A 19 -12.09 -8.58 -6.54
N VAL A 20 -11.14 -9.46 -6.27
CA VAL A 20 -11.27 -10.42 -5.16
C VAL A 20 -11.11 -9.73 -3.79
N ALA A 21 -10.32 -8.66 -3.69
CA ALA A 21 -10.23 -7.84 -2.49
C ALA A 21 -11.55 -7.12 -2.19
N ILE A 22 -12.20 -6.57 -3.20
CA ILE A 22 -13.55 -5.97 -3.07
C ILE A 22 -14.54 -7.03 -2.59
N ALA A 23 -14.52 -8.24 -3.16
CA ALA A 23 -15.40 -9.33 -2.74
C ALA A 23 -15.18 -9.70 -1.26
N TRP A 24 -13.92 -9.83 -0.83
CA TRP A 24 -13.60 -10.16 0.57
C TRP A 24 -14.00 -9.06 1.55
N ILE A 25 -13.64 -7.80 1.25
CA ILE A 25 -13.99 -6.66 2.10
C ILE A 25 -15.50 -6.46 2.13
N GLY A 26 -16.15 -6.56 0.97
CA GLY A 26 -17.59 -6.42 0.84
C GLY A 26 -18.36 -7.48 1.65
N SER A 27 -17.99 -8.76 1.54
CA SER A 27 -18.58 -9.82 2.34
C SER A 27 -18.35 -9.62 3.84
N SER A 28 -17.12 -9.21 4.25
CA SER A 28 -16.81 -8.93 5.65
C SER A 28 -17.68 -7.79 6.21
N PHE A 29 -17.85 -6.71 5.46
CA PHE A 29 -18.68 -5.58 5.89
C PHE A 29 -20.17 -5.95 5.92
N TYR A 30 -20.63 -6.72 4.93
CA TYR A 30 -21.99 -7.21 4.87
C TYR A 30 -22.32 -8.07 6.09
N PHE A 31 -21.50 -9.07 6.43
CA PHE A 31 -21.76 -9.92 7.58
C PHE A 31 -21.67 -9.19 8.92
N VAL A 32 -20.77 -8.21 9.06
CA VAL A 32 -20.73 -7.37 10.26
C VAL A 32 -22.00 -6.52 10.37
N TRP A 33 -22.46 -5.94 9.26
CA TRP A 33 -23.70 -5.19 9.22
C TRP A 33 -24.89 -6.09 9.52
N LEU A 34 -25.01 -7.24 8.86
CA LEU A 34 -26.09 -8.21 9.05
C LEU A 34 -26.19 -8.64 10.51
N ASP A 35 -25.06 -9.11 11.10
CA ASP A 35 -25.00 -9.58 12.49
C ASP A 35 -25.54 -8.54 13.49
N ASN A 36 -25.33 -7.27 13.23
CA ASN A 36 -25.72 -6.18 14.11
C ASN A 36 -27.10 -5.57 13.77
N SER A 37 -27.68 -5.96 12.64
CA SER A 37 -29.00 -5.48 12.19
C SER A 37 -30.13 -6.49 12.43
N LEU A 38 -29.78 -7.69 12.90
CA LEU A 38 -30.78 -8.73 13.20
C LEU A 38 -31.63 -8.34 14.40
N THR A 39 -32.93 -8.56 14.29
CA THR A 39 -33.91 -8.40 15.36
C THR A 39 -34.42 -9.74 15.84
N LYS A 40 -34.88 -9.81 17.09
CA LYS A 40 -35.45 -11.05 17.62
C LYS A 40 -36.77 -11.40 16.87
N PRO A 41 -36.90 -12.66 16.42
CA PRO A 41 -38.12 -13.07 15.70
C PRO A 41 -39.32 -12.96 16.58
N THR A 42 -40.43 -12.47 16.02
CA THR A 42 -41.72 -12.39 16.68
C THR A 42 -42.59 -13.63 16.41
N ALA A 43 -42.45 -14.23 15.22
CA ALA A 43 -43.21 -15.37 14.76
C ALA A 43 -42.93 -16.63 15.59
N PRO A 44 -43.92 -17.35 16.08
CA PRO A 44 -43.77 -18.54 16.93
C PRO A 44 -42.98 -19.66 16.23
N ASP A 45 -43.21 -19.89 14.96
CA ASP A 45 -42.54 -20.92 14.15
C ASP A 45 -41.03 -20.69 14.03
N LEU A 46 -40.57 -19.45 13.99
CA LEU A 46 -39.15 -19.10 13.96
C LEU A 46 -38.50 -19.34 15.33
N LYS A 47 -39.23 -19.04 16.40
CA LYS A 47 -38.77 -19.35 17.78
C LYS A 47 -38.63 -20.85 17.97
N ASP A 48 -39.60 -21.63 17.51
CA ASP A 48 -39.59 -23.09 17.59
C ASP A 48 -38.43 -23.71 16.76
N LYS A 49 -38.07 -23.09 15.64
CA LYS A 49 -36.89 -23.47 14.86
C LYS A 49 -35.58 -23.11 15.56
N GLY A 50 -35.60 -22.28 16.60
CA GLY A 50 -34.38 -21.82 17.32
C GLY A 50 -33.68 -20.63 16.65
N VAL A 51 -34.38 -19.84 15.85
CA VAL A 51 -33.86 -18.61 15.26
C VAL A 51 -33.62 -17.57 16.36
N ASP A 52 -32.40 -17.05 16.45
CA ASP A 52 -31.99 -16.03 17.42
C ASP A 52 -32.15 -14.61 16.90
N GLY A 53 -32.06 -14.44 15.58
CA GLY A 53 -32.24 -13.16 14.92
C GLY A 53 -32.65 -13.31 13.47
N GLU A 54 -33.45 -12.37 12.98
CA GLU A 54 -33.86 -12.27 11.58
C GLU A 54 -33.79 -10.82 11.08
N LEU A 55 -33.69 -10.67 9.79
CA LEU A 55 -33.74 -9.38 9.10
C LEU A 55 -34.54 -9.53 7.81
N TRP A 56 -35.39 -8.56 7.50
CA TRP A 56 -35.98 -8.41 6.19
C TRP A 56 -35.24 -7.36 5.38
N ALA A 57 -34.66 -7.75 4.25
CA ALA A 57 -33.91 -6.87 3.35
C ALA A 57 -34.54 -6.87 1.95
N VAL A 58 -34.46 -5.74 1.26
CA VAL A 58 -34.85 -5.59 -0.15
C VAL A 58 -33.62 -5.25 -0.96
N HIS A 59 -33.31 -6.04 -1.98
CA HIS A 59 -32.22 -5.77 -2.90
C HIS A 59 -32.51 -6.33 -4.30
N GLY A 60 -32.27 -5.53 -5.34
CA GLY A 60 -32.44 -5.97 -6.72
C GLY A 60 -33.85 -6.43 -7.07
N GLY A 61 -34.87 -5.88 -6.44
CA GLY A 61 -36.27 -6.27 -6.61
C GLY A 61 -36.72 -7.52 -5.84
N GLY A 62 -35.79 -8.17 -5.11
CA GLY A 62 -36.10 -9.35 -4.27
C GLY A 62 -36.19 -9.01 -2.79
N PHE A 63 -36.97 -9.83 -2.06
CA PHE A 63 -37.06 -9.81 -0.61
C PHE A 63 -36.21 -10.94 -0.05
N TYR A 64 -35.34 -10.63 0.92
CA TYR A 64 -34.45 -11.57 1.56
C TYR A 64 -34.73 -11.60 3.05
N ASN A 65 -34.80 -12.82 3.62
CA ASN A 65 -34.98 -13.02 5.06
C ASN A 65 -33.86 -13.89 5.63
N PRO A 66 -32.61 -13.32 5.83
CA PRO A 66 -31.56 -14.02 6.55
C PRO A 66 -31.96 -14.30 8.00
N GLN A 67 -31.74 -15.54 8.43
CA GLN A 67 -31.99 -16.02 9.78
C GLN A 67 -30.68 -16.50 10.40
N LYS A 68 -30.43 -16.09 11.64
CA LYS A 68 -29.27 -16.51 12.42
C LYS A 68 -29.71 -17.36 13.59
N TYR A 69 -29.04 -18.48 13.79
CA TYR A 69 -29.23 -19.37 14.91
C TYR A 69 -28.17 -19.12 15.98
N LEU A 70 -28.52 -19.21 17.26
CA LEU A 70 -27.59 -18.99 18.36
C LEU A 70 -26.47 -20.05 18.36
N LEU A 71 -26.84 -21.31 18.19
CA LEU A 71 -25.91 -22.44 18.09
C LEU A 71 -25.95 -23.05 16.69
N ALA A 72 -27.07 -23.63 16.30
CA ALA A 72 -27.31 -24.25 15.01
C ALA A 72 -28.81 -24.45 14.79
N PRO A 73 -29.28 -24.58 13.53
CA PRO A 73 -30.64 -25.07 13.26
C PRO A 73 -30.79 -26.50 13.77
N LYS A 74 -32.01 -26.93 14.07
CA LYS A 74 -32.33 -28.30 14.53
C LYS A 74 -31.83 -29.35 13.53
N GLN A 75 -31.88 -29.04 12.25
CA GLN A 75 -31.29 -29.84 11.17
C GLN A 75 -30.39 -28.98 10.31
N LEU A 76 -29.14 -29.39 10.17
CA LEU A 76 -28.20 -28.75 9.25
C LEU A 76 -28.52 -29.18 7.82
N PRO A 77 -28.56 -28.24 6.86
CA PRO A 77 -28.66 -28.61 5.45
C PRO A 77 -27.41 -29.35 4.99
N ASP A 78 -27.58 -30.23 3.98
CA ASP A 78 -26.46 -30.99 3.43
C ASP A 78 -25.39 -30.10 2.79
N HIS A 79 -25.85 -29.05 2.12
CA HIS A 79 -25.00 -28.08 1.47
C HIS A 79 -24.87 -26.80 2.28
N LEU A 80 -23.64 -26.52 2.72
CA LEU A 80 -23.26 -25.27 3.40
C LEU A 80 -22.30 -24.49 2.51
N HIS A 81 -22.63 -23.23 2.25
CA HIS A 81 -21.69 -22.33 1.57
C HIS A 81 -20.67 -21.79 2.56
N TRP A 82 -19.39 -21.82 2.18
CA TRP A 82 -18.28 -21.42 3.03
C TRP A 82 -17.59 -20.19 2.44
N PHE A 83 -17.59 -19.08 3.15
CA PHE A 83 -16.93 -17.84 2.75
C PHE A 83 -15.45 -17.88 3.11
N TYR A 84 -14.62 -18.44 2.23
CA TYR A 84 -13.16 -18.49 2.40
C TYR A 84 -12.37 -18.23 1.11
N TRP A 85 -12.97 -18.50 -0.05
CA TRP A 85 -12.30 -18.27 -1.32
C TRP A 85 -12.00 -16.79 -1.56
N GLU A 86 -12.83 -15.89 -1.07
CA GLU A 86 -12.63 -14.46 -1.12
C GLU A 86 -11.32 -14.05 -0.45
N SER A 87 -11.03 -14.64 0.71
CA SER A 87 -9.79 -14.42 1.45
C SER A 87 -8.57 -15.07 0.75
N TYR A 88 -8.71 -16.32 0.30
CA TYR A 88 -7.61 -17.07 -0.28
C TYR A 88 -7.21 -16.50 -1.65
N SER A 89 -8.18 -16.20 -2.52
CA SER A 89 -7.91 -15.62 -3.82
C SER A 89 -7.31 -14.21 -3.70
N THR A 90 -7.73 -13.43 -2.70
CA THR A 90 -7.13 -12.12 -2.39
C THR A 90 -5.67 -12.28 -2.00
N TRP A 91 -5.36 -13.21 -1.09
CA TRP A 91 -3.97 -13.44 -0.67
C TRP A 91 -3.11 -13.97 -1.82
N MET A 92 -3.58 -14.97 -2.57
CA MET A 92 -2.83 -15.57 -3.68
C MET A 92 -2.53 -14.55 -4.78
N SER A 93 -3.54 -13.79 -5.20
CA SER A 93 -3.36 -12.74 -6.22
C SER A 93 -2.47 -11.60 -5.73
N GLY A 94 -2.58 -11.21 -4.46
CA GLY A 94 -1.73 -10.21 -3.82
C GLY A 94 -0.29 -10.66 -3.71
N PHE A 95 -0.05 -11.92 -3.34
CA PHE A 95 1.29 -12.49 -3.28
C PHE A 95 1.92 -12.61 -4.68
N ALA A 96 1.16 -13.04 -5.67
CA ALA A 96 1.62 -13.07 -7.06
C ALA A 96 1.98 -11.66 -7.56
N LEU A 97 1.15 -10.66 -7.24
CA LEU A 97 1.41 -9.27 -7.59
C LEU A 97 2.66 -8.72 -6.88
N LEU A 98 2.84 -9.01 -5.58
CA LEU A 98 4.05 -8.70 -4.83
C LEU A 98 5.28 -9.31 -5.52
N THR A 99 5.19 -10.56 -5.93
CA THR A 99 6.28 -11.29 -6.60
C THR A 99 6.66 -10.63 -7.93
N VAL A 100 5.68 -10.43 -8.81
CA VAL A 100 5.93 -9.88 -10.16
C VAL A 100 6.44 -8.43 -10.10
N VAL A 101 5.87 -7.60 -9.23
CA VAL A 101 6.22 -6.17 -9.20
C VAL A 101 7.42 -5.89 -8.34
N TYR A 102 7.52 -6.49 -7.14
CA TYR A 102 8.52 -6.13 -6.14
C TYR A 102 9.65 -7.14 -6.01
N LEU A 103 9.36 -8.44 -5.86
CA LEU A 103 10.41 -9.43 -5.60
C LEU A 103 11.32 -9.63 -6.82
N PHE A 104 10.76 -9.66 -8.03
CA PHE A 104 11.55 -9.74 -9.26
C PHE A 104 12.34 -8.47 -9.56
N ASN A 105 11.89 -7.32 -9.07
CA ASN A 105 12.51 -6.03 -9.27
C ASN A 105 12.98 -5.39 -7.96
N ALA A 106 13.53 -6.19 -7.04
CA ALA A 106 13.88 -5.75 -5.70
C ALA A 106 14.84 -4.55 -5.68
N ASN A 107 15.81 -4.51 -6.59
CA ASN A 107 16.77 -3.39 -6.71
C ASN A 107 16.08 -2.05 -7.00
N VAL A 108 14.94 -2.07 -7.74
CA VAL A 108 14.26 -0.85 -8.20
C VAL A 108 13.18 -0.43 -7.21
N TYR A 109 12.42 -1.39 -6.66
CA TYR A 109 11.23 -1.07 -5.89
C TYR A 109 11.37 -1.25 -4.38
N MET A 110 12.31 -2.11 -3.92
CA MET A 110 12.41 -2.44 -2.50
C MET A 110 13.58 -1.78 -1.81
N ILE A 111 14.72 -1.62 -2.50
CA ILE A 111 15.95 -1.10 -1.93
C ILE A 111 16.01 0.41 -2.10
N ASP A 112 16.36 1.09 -1.03
CA ASP A 112 16.82 2.47 -1.03
C ASP A 112 18.12 2.53 -0.23
N ARG A 113 19.23 2.72 -0.95
CA ARG A 113 20.58 2.71 -0.35
C ARG A 113 20.83 3.87 0.62
N SER A 114 20.03 4.92 0.54
CA SER A 114 20.07 6.01 1.53
C SER A 114 19.41 5.65 2.84
N VAL A 115 18.53 4.62 2.85
CA VAL A 115 17.88 4.08 4.03
C VAL A 115 18.68 2.91 4.60
N PHE A 116 18.91 1.88 3.78
CA PHE A 116 19.70 0.71 4.15
C PHE A 116 20.29 0.03 2.91
N ASP A 117 21.62 -0.13 2.90
CA ASP A 117 22.30 -0.81 1.79
C ASP A 117 22.25 -2.33 1.96
N MET A 118 21.58 -2.99 1.02
CA MET A 118 21.44 -4.44 1.01
C MET A 118 21.40 -5.01 -0.42
N THR A 119 21.66 -6.30 -0.55
CA THR A 119 21.50 -7.01 -1.81
C THR A 119 20.03 -7.29 -2.13
N ALA A 120 19.70 -7.50 -3.41
CA ALA A 120 18.35 -7.90 -3.83
C ALA A 120 17.87 -9.18 -3.11
N THR A 121 18.76 -10.16 -2.97
CA THR A 121 18.46 -11.41 -2.26
C THR A 121 18.12 -11.14 -0.81
N THR A 122 18.88 -10.30 -0.11
CA THR A 122 18.59 -9.92 1.28
C THR A 122 17.26 -9.22 1.39
N ALA A 123 16.93 -8.28 0.48
CA ALA A 123 15.66 -7.58 0.46
C ALA A 123 14.48 -8.55 0.29
N VAL A 124 14.60 -9.50 -0.63
CA VAL A 124 13.57 -10.53 -0.86
C VAL A 124 13.38 -11.42 0.37
N LEU A 125 14.48 -11.91 0.98
CA LEU A 125 14.40 -12.77 2.17
C LEU A 125 13.81 -12.03 3.37
N LEU A 126 14.19 -10.77 3.59
CA LEU A 126 13.60 -9.94 4.64
C LEU A 126 12.12 -9.70 4.40
N ALA A 127 11.70 -9.40 3.16
CA ALA A 127 10.29 -9.20 2.84
C ALA A 127 9.46 -10.44 3.10
N LEU A 128 9.91 -11.61 2.66
CA LEU A 128 9.26 -12.88 2.97
C LEU A 128 9.27 -13.17 4.48
N GLY A 129 10.38 -12.81 5.16
CA GLY A 129 10.49 -12.87 6.61
C GLY A 129 9.42 -12.05 7.32
N PHE A 130 9.14 -10.81 6.86
CA PHE A 130 8.05 -9.98 7.41
C PHE A 130 6.69 -10.67 7.32
N LEU A 131 6.38 -11.37 6.22
CA LEU A 131 5.12 -12.08 6.08
C LEU A 131 5.02 -13.27 7.04
N VAL A 132 6.07 -14.10 7.10
CA VAL A 132 6.10 -15.32 7.93
C VAL A 132 6.17 -14.97 9.41
N VAL A 133 7.14 -14.15 9.82
CA VAL A 133 7.34 -13.74 11.21
C VAL A 133 6.13 -12.91 11.68
N GLY A 134 5.57 -12.09 10.79
CA GLY A 134 4.34 -11.34 11.04
C GLY A 134 3.20 -12.22 11.53
N TRP A 135 2.95 -13.29 10.80
CA TRP A 135 1.95 -14.28 11.20
C TRP A 135 2.33 -15.00 12.49
N LEU A 136 3.55 -15.51 12.62
CA LEU A 136 3.98 -16.29 13.78
C LEU A 136 3.90 -15.50 15.08
N VAL A 137 4.38 -14.25 15.08
CA VAL A 137 4.31 -13.36 16.25
C VAL A 137 2.86 -13.07 16.63
N TYR A 138 2.05 -12.67 15.65
CA TYR A 138 0.63 -12.39 15.89
C TYR A 138 -0.11 -13.63 16.43
N ASP A 139 0.11 -14.79 15.82
CA ASP A 139 -0.53 -16.03 16.26
C ASP A 139 -0.09 -16.43 17.67
N THR A 140 1.19 -16.28 18.00
CA THR A 140 1.72 -16.50 19.35
C THR A 140 1.07 -15.59 20.38
N ILE A 141 0.97 -14.27 20.10
CA ILE A 141 0.28 -13.33 20.98
C ILE A 141 -1.15 -13.80 21.25
N CYS A 142 -1.89 -14.18 20.21
CA CYS A 142 -3.26 -14.63 20.37
C CYS A 142 -3.39 -15.97 21.08
N ARG A 143 -2.42 -16.88 20.96
CA ARG A 143 -2.42 -18.17 21.69
C ARG A 143 -2.14 -17.99 23.17
N VAL A 144 -1.14 -17.16 23.49
CA VAL A 144 -0.68 -16.96 24.87
C VAL A 144 -1.66 -16.07 25.65
N PHE A 145 -2.08 -14.95 25.07
CA PHE A 145 -2.90 -13.92 25.73
C PHE A 145 -4.36 -13.92 25.32
N GLY A 146 -4.81 -14.89 24.49
CA GLY A 146 -6.15 -14.90 23.87
C GLY A 146 -7.34 -14.98 24.84
N LYS A 147 -7.10 -15.12 26.15
CA LYS A 147 -8.15 -15.01 27.18
C LYS A 147 -8.53 -13.55 27.47
N ASN A 148 -7.69 -12.59 27.11
CA ASN A 148 -7.90 -11.17 27.37
C ASN A 148 -7.74 -10.36 26.07
N ASP A 149 -8.88 -10.02 25.42
CA ASP A 149 -8.92 -9.30 24.15
C ASP A 149 -8.23 -7.92 24.20
N ARG A 150 -8.27 -7.23 25.37
CA ARG A 150 -7.62 -5.94 25.54
C ARG A 150 -6.08 -6.08 25.49
N VAL A 151 -5.54 -7.09 26.19
CA VAL A 151 -4.09 -7.35 26.21
C VAL A 151 -3.62 -7.75 24.80
N VAL A 152 -4.36 -8.64 24.14
CA VAL A 152 -4.06 -9.02 22.75
C VAL A 152 -4.07 -7.82 21.83
N GLY A 153 -5.10 -6.96 21.90
CA GLY A 153 -5.20 -5.75 21.08
C GLY A 153 -4.01 -4.80 21.27
N ILE A 154 -3.60 -4.56 22.51
CA ILE A 154 -2.44 -3.71 22.84
C ILE A 154 -1.15 -4.31 22.30
N LEU A 155 -0.90 -5.60 22.54
CA LEU A 155 0.32 -6.28 22.09
C LEU A 155 0.42 -6.32 20.57
N VAL A 156 -0.68 -6.57 19.88
CA VAL A 156 -0.74 -6.54 18.42
C VAL A 156 -0.50 -5.13 17.88
N ALA A 157 -1.07 -4.09 18.51
CA ALA A 157 -0.81 -2.71 18.14
C ALA A 157 0.67 -2.35 18.29
N ILE A 158 1.28 -2.68 19.43
CA ILE A 158 2.72 -2.48 19.67
C ILE A 158 3.55 -3.21 18.61
N TYR A 159 3.21 -4.46 18.32
CA TYR A 159 3.90 -5.25 17.32
C TYR A 159 3.83 -4.60 15.92
N VAL A 160 2.66 -4.14 15.51
CA VAL A 160 2.49 -3.47 14.20
C VAL A 160 3.32 -2.17 14.13
N VAL A 161 3.40 -1.41 15.23
CA VAL A 161 4.25 -0.20 15.30
C VAL A 161 5.73 -0.56 15.14
N ILE A 162 6.21 -1.59 15.84
CA ILE A 162 7.60 -2.06 15.74
C ILE A 162 7.89 -2.54 14.32
N ALA A 163 6.99 -3.32 13.71
CA ALA A 163 7.13 -3.80 12.36
C ALA A 163 7.15 -2.66 11.33
N ALA A 164 6.27 -1.66 11.49
CA ALA A 164 6.25 -0.47 10.63
C ALA A 164 7.55 0.34 10.75
N PHE A 165 8.05 0.54 11.97
CA PHE A 165 9.32 1.19 12.21
C PHE A 165 10.47 0.42 11.52
N ALA A 166 10.57 -0.88 11.75
CA ALA A 166 11.61 -1.72 11.14
C ALA A 166 11.53 -1.71 9.60
N ALA A 167 10.33 -1.88 9.03
CA ALA A 167 10.16 -1.86 7.58
C ALA A 167 10.61 -0.53 6.95
N CYS A 168 10.25 0.61 7.56
CA CYS A 168 10.63 1.93 7.06
C CYS A 168 12.12 2.27 7.22
N HIS A 169 12.87 1.51 8.04
CA HIS A 169 14.32 1.66 8.19
C HIS A 169 15.12 0.60 7.42
N LEU A 170 14.45 -0.37 6.81
CA LEU A 170 15.08 -1.42 6.01
C LEU A 170 14.79 -1.25 4.51
N PHE A 171 13.62 -0.79 4.14
CA PHE A 171 13.17 -0.72 2.76
C PHE A 171 12.91 0.71 2.30
N SER A 172 12.82 0.90 0.98
CA SER A 172 12.28 2.13 0.43
C SER A 172 10.90 2.42 1.02
N GLY A 173 10.58 3.69 1.29
CA GLY A 173 9.32 4.04 1.95
C GLY A 173 8.07 3.47 1.25
N ARG A 174 8.08 3.43 -0.09
CA ARG A 174 7.03 2.81 -0.89
C ARG A 174 6.88 1.31 -0.62
N ALA A 175 8.00 0.59 -0.59
CA ALA A 175 8.00 -0.84 -0.32
C ALA A 175 7.63 -1.14 1.13
N ALA A 176 8.13 -0.36 2.08
CA ALA A 176 7.83 -0.50 3.50
C ALA A 176 6.33 -0.43 3.79
N PHE A 177 5.63 0.57 3.24
CA PHE A 177 4.19 0.72 3.43
C PHE A 177 3.41 -0.45 2.84
N LEU A 178 3.75 -0.84 1.61
CA LEU A 178 3.12 -2.01 0.98
C LEU A 178 3.40 -3.29 1.76
N LEU A 179 4.62 -3.49 2.24
CA LEU A 179 5.03 -4.68 2.97
C LEU A 179 4.30 -4.82 4.31
N ILE A 180 4.08 -3.72 5.03
CA ILE A 180 3.23 -3.74 6.24
C ILE A 180 1.79 -4.10 5.90
N GLY A 181 1.25 -3.56 4.80
CA GLY A 181 -0.06 -3.97 4.29
C GLY A 181 -0.13 -5.46 3.95
N ALA A 182 0.87 -5.97 3.24
CA ALA A 182 0.97 -7.39 2.88
C ALA A 182 1.13 -8.30 4.10
N MET A 183 1.92 -7.89 5.11
CA MET A 183 2.05 -8.59 6.39
C MET A 183 0.71 -8.71 7.11
N ILE A 184 -0.02 -7.60 7.26
CA ILE A 184 -1.33 -7.60 7.92
C ILE A 184 -2.35 -8.41 7.10
N ALA A 185 -2.37 -8.28 5.77
CA ALA A 185 -3.22 -9.09 4.89
C ALA A 185 -2.90 -10.59 5.00
N THR A 186 -1.62 -10.96 5.16
CA THR A 186 -1.20 -12.34 5.42
C THR A 186 -1.73 -12.82 6.76
N ILE A 187 -1.65 -12.01 7.82
CA ILE A 187 -2.25 -12.31 9.13
C ILE A 187 -3.76 -12.55 8.97
N MET A 188 -4.46 -11.68 8.24
CA MET A 188 -5.91 -11.78 8.04
C MET A 188 -6.29 -13.07 7.30
N SER A 189 -5.62 -13.40 6.22
CA SER A 189 -5.91 -14.61 5.43
C SER A 189 -5.51 -15.88 6.21
N ALA A 190 -4.39 -15.87 6.90
CA ALA A 190 -3.96 -16.96 7.76
C ALA A 190 -4.92 -17.22 8.94
N ASN A 191 -5.57 -16.17 9.47
CA ASN A 191 -6.65 -16.31 10.43
C ASN A 191 -7.82 -17.12 9.86
N VAL A 192 -8.20 -16.86 8.61
CA VAL A 192 -9.26 -17.62 7.94
C VAL A 192 -8.81 -19.08 7.73
N PHE A 193 -7.59 -19.28 7.22
CA PHE A 193 -7.07 -20.58 6.83
C PHE A 193 -6.79 -21.51 8.02
N PHE A 194 -6.11 -21.02 9.07
CA PHE A 194 -5.66 -21.86 10.18
C PHE A 194 -6.65 -21.92 11.36
N TRP A 195 -7.51 -20.91 11.53
CA TRP A 195 -8.35 -20.81 12.72
C TRP A 195 -9.85 -20.78 12.44
N ILE A 196 -10.32 -19.88 11.58
CA ILE A 196 -11.76 -19.66 11.40
C ILE A 196 -12.38 -20.87 10.71
N ILE A 197 -11.94 -21.22 9.51
CA ILE A 197 -12.52 -22.33 8.75
C ILE A 197 -12.30 -23.69 9.42
N PRO A 198 -11.10 -24.06 9.90
CA PRO A 198 -10.93 -25.33 10.60
C PRO A 198 -11.75 -25.42 11.89
N GLY A 199 -11.88 -24.33 12.64
CA GLY A 199 -12.74 -24.25 13.82
C GLY A 199 -14.22 -24.46 13.49
N GLN A 200 -14.72 -23.79 12.45
CA GLN A 200 -16.09 -23.96 11.99
C GLN A 200 -16.38 -25.36 11.47
N ARG A 201 -15.42 -25.97 10.74
CA ARG A 201 -15.56 -27.37 10.29
C ARG A 201 -15.70 -28.34 11.46
N LYS A 202 -14.95 -28.16 12.54
CA LYS A 202 -15.08 -28.96 13.77
C LYS A 202 -16.45 -28.79 14.42
N VAL A 203 -16.94 -27.56 14.53
CA VAL A 203 -18.29 -27.28 15.04
C VAL A 203 -19.36 -27.99 14.22
N VAL A 204 -19.29 -27.87 12.89
CA VAL A 204 -20.25 -28.54 11.99
C VAL A 204 -20.18 -30.05 12.10
N ALA A 205 -18.98 -30.63 12.20
CA ALA A 205 -18.80 -32.08 12.37
C ALA A 205 -19.44 -32.60 13.68
N SER A 206 -19.20 -31.90 14.82
CA SER A 206 -19.85 -32.25 16.09
C SER A 206 -21.37 -32.18 16.00
N LEU A 207 -21.92 -31.13 15.38
CA LEU A 207 -23.37 -30.97 15.20
C LEU A 207 -23.97 -32.08 14.33
N LYS A 208 -23.29 -32.49 13.25
CA LYS A 208 -23.72 -33.62 12.38
C LYS A 208 -23.68 -34.96 13.11
N ALA A 209 -22.76 -35.10 14.05
CA ALA A 209 -22.67 -36.31 14.92
C ALA A 209 -23.67 -36.28 16.08
N GLY A 210 -24.49 -35.23 16.22
CA GLY A 210 -25.40 -35.09 17.37
C GLY A 210 -24.70 -34.72 18.67
N GLU A 211 -23.42 -34.31 18.61
CA GLU A 211 -22.62 -33.94 19.75
C GLU A 211 -22.65 -32.44 20.02
N LYS A 212 -22.43 -32.05 21.28
CA LYS A 212 -22.31 -30.65 21.65
C LYS A 212 -20.95 -30.10 21.22
N PRO A 213 -20.85 -29.08 20.35
CA PRO A 213 -19.58 -28.52 19.92
C PRO A 213 -18.81 -27.88 21.08
N ASP A 214 -17.46 -28.00 21.04
CA ASP A 214 -16.60 -27.27 21.96
C ASP A 214 -16.67 -25.76 21.68
N PRO A 215 -17.09 -24.91 22.65
CA PRO A 215 -17.20 -23.47 22.48
C PRO A 215 -15.88 -22.77 22.16
N ILE A 216 -14.74 -23.42 22.42
CA ILE A 216 -13.41 -22.83 22.18
C ILE A 216 -13.18 -22.50 20.71
N HIS A 217 -13.70 -23.33 19.79
CA HIS A 217 -13.57 -23.12 18.34
C HIS A 217 -14.29 -21.86 17.89
N GLY A 218 -15.53 -21.65 18.37
CA GLY A 218 -16.30 -20.44 18.10
C GLY A 218 -15.64 -19.19 18.68
N LYS A 219 -15.18 -19.24 19.94
CA LYS A 219 -14.51 -18.12 20.61
C LYS A 219 -13.25 -17.69 19.88
N ARG A 220 -12.35 -18.64 19.54
CA ARG A 220 -11.12 -18.36 18.80
C ARG A 220 -11.41 -17.81 17.40
N GLY A 221 -12.32 -18.40 16.67
CA GLY A 221 -12.74 -17.93 15.36
C GLY A 221 -13.28 -16.49 15.41
N LYS A 222 -14.15 -16.20 16.39
CA LYS A 222 -14.72 -14.84 16.59
C LYS A 222 -13.62 -13.81 16.91
N GLN A 223 -12.70 -14.08 17.82
CA GLN A 223 -11.59 -13.20 18.16
C GLN A 223 -10.78 -12.83 16.90
N ARG A 224 -10.38 -13.84 16.09
CA ARG A 224 -9.63 -13.63 14.85
C ARG A 224 -10.43 -12.85 13.81
N SER A 225 -11.72 -13.10 13.68
CA SER A 225 -12.61 -12.37 12.79
C SER A 225 -12.74 -10.90 13.19
N VAL A 226 -12.83 -10.61 14.49
CA VAL A 226 -12.85 -9.23 15.01
C VAL A 226 -11.54 -8.51 14.68
N HIS A 227 -10.39 -9.17 14.85
CA HIS A 227 -9.10 -8.58 14.47
C HIS A 227 -9.05 -8.26 12.96
N ASN A 228 -9.49 -9.17 12.10
CA ASN A 228 -9.58 -8.93 10.66
C ASN A 228 -10.41 -7.68 10.35
N THR A 229 -11.50 -7.48 11.09
CA THR A 229 -12.36 -6.30 10.94
C THR A 229 -11.61 -4.98 11.24
N TYR A 230 -10.78 -4.95 12.28
CA TYR A 230 -9.97 -3.78 12.61
C TYR A 230 -8.81 -3.56 11.63
N PHE A 231 -8.24 -4.61 11.07
CA PHE A 231 -7.16 -4.54 10.10
C PHE A 231 -7.60 -4.03 8.72
N THR A 232 -8.88 -4.06 8.40
CA THR A 232 -9.38 -3.76 7.06
C THR A 232 -8.98 -2.37 6.58
N LEU A 233 -9.27 -1.30 7.35
CA LEU A 233 -8.92 0.07 6.93
C LEU A 233 -7.40 0.33 6.92
N PRO A 234 -6.60 -0.14 7.90
CA PRO A 234 -5.15 -0.12 7.83
C PRO A 234 -4.58 -0.76 6.56
N VAL A 235 -5.04 -1.96 6.20
CA VAL A 235 -4.57 -2.66 4.98
C VAL A 235 -4.95 -1.89 3.73
N LEU A 236 -6.18 -1.39 3.64
CA LEU A 236 -6.62 -0.59 2.49
C LEU A 236 -5.74 0.64 2.28
N PHE A 237 -5.44 1.38 3.36
CA PHE A 237 -4.53 2.51 3.26
C PHE A 237 -3.14 2.07 2.77
N ALA A 238 -2.55 1.04 3.38
CA ALA A 238 -1.23 0.55 2.99
C ALA A 238 -1.16 0.13 1.52
N MET A 239 -2.22 -0.51 0.99
CA MET A 239 -2.31 -0.90 -0.43
C MET A 239 -2.48 0.29 -1.36
N LEU A 240 -3.21 1.34 -0.95
CA LEU A 240 -3.40 2.57 -1.72
C LEU A 240 -2.20 3.52 -1.65
N SER A 241 -1.37 3.39 -0.63
CA SER A 241 -0.27 4.33 -0.31
C SER A 241 0.71 4.54 -1.47
N ASN A 242 0.88 3.55 -2.35
CA ASN A 242 1.74 3.64 -3.54
C ASN A 242 1.40 4.79 -4.49
N HIS A 243 0.18 5.34 -4.41
CA HIS A 243 -0.28 6.47 -5.21
C HIS A 243 -0.05 7.82 -4.52
N TYR A 244 0.39 7.82 -3.24
CA TYR A 244 0.49 9.02 -2.40
C TYR A 244 1.89 9.17 -1.81
N SER A 245 2.83 9.56 -2.67
CA SER A 245 4.25 9.71 -2.33
C SER A 245 4.50 10.62 -1.13
N MET A 246 3.69 11.66 -0.95
CA MET A 246 3.79 12.58 0.18
C MET A 246 3.74 11.87 1.55
N THR A 247 3.17 10.66 1.62
CA THR A 247 3.09 9.89 2.87
C THR A 247 4.33 9.07 3.11
N TYR A 248 4.76 8.27 2.13
CA TYR A 248 5.89 7.34 2.30
C TYR A 248 7.27 7.96 2.06
N ALA A 249 7.34 9.14 1.41
CA ALA A 249 8.57 9.91 1.26
C ALA A 249 8.83 10.88 2.42
N ALA A 250 7.94 10.98 3.40
CA ALA A 250 8.12 11.83 4.55
C ALA A 250 9.30 11.38 5.41
N LYS A 251 10.02 12.33 6.06
CA LYS A 251 11.17 12.06 6.92
C LYS A 251 10.88 11.02 8.02
N TYR A 252 9.68 11.06 8.59
CA TYR A 252 9.21 10.13 9.63
C TYR A 252 8.04 9.29 9.09
N ASN A 253 8.23 8.70 7.93
CA ASN A 253 7.19 7.94 7.20
C ASN A 253 6.58 6.81 8.03
N TRP A 254 7.35 6.14 8.89
CA TRP A 254 6.83 5.12 9.79
C TRP A 254 5.73 5.67 10.72
N ALA A 255 5.92 6.90 11.24
CA ALA A 255 4.93 7.53 12.10
C ALA A 255 3.68 7.95 11.30
N VAL A 256 3.85 8.44 10.07
CA VAL A 256 2.75 8.72 9.14
C VAL A 256 1.93 7.45 8.89
N LEU A 257 2.58 6.32 8.58
CA LEU A 257 1.93 5.03 8.38
C LEU A 257 1.11 4.62 9.61
N VAL A 258 1.74 4.65 10.79
CA VAL A 258 1.09 4.25 12.07
C VAL A 258 -0.09 5.15 12.40
N LEU A 259 0.04 6.47 12.24
CA LEU A 259 -1.03 7.42 12.56
C LEU A 259 -2.24 7.26 11.64
N ILE A 260 -2.02 7.06 10.34
CA ILE A 260 -3.14 6.85 9.40
C ILE A 260 -3.81 5.48 9.66
N MET A 261 -3.03 4.43 9.96
CA MET A 261 -3.60 3.14 10.38
C MET A 261 -4.41 3.28 11.67
N LEU A 262 -3.93 4.05 12.66
CA LEU A 262 -4.66 4.35 13.90
C LEU A 262 -5.98 5.08 13.62
N ALA A 263 -5.97 6.08 12.74
CA ALA A 263 -7.19 6.76 12.32
C ALA A 263 -8.20 5.77 11.72
N GLY A 264 -7.75 4.85 10.88
CA GLY A 264 -8.58 3.77 10.35
C GLY A 264 -9.19 2.89 11.44
N VAL A 265 -8.41 2.49 12.44
CA VAL A 265 -8.89 1.71 13.60
C VAL A 265 -9.94 2.49 14.39
N LEU A 266 -9.72 3.78 14.67
CA LEU A 266 -10.67 4.64 15.39
C LEU A 266 -11.99 4.79 14.62
N ILE A 267 -11.93 5.04 13.32
CA ILE A 267 -13.12 5.12 12.47
C ILE A 267 -13.88 3.78 12.50
N ARG A 268 -13.16 2.66 12.39
CA ARG A 268 -13.78 1.33 12.43
C ARG A 268 -14.44 1.04 13.76
N GLN A 269 -13.84 1.46 14.87
CA GLN A 269 -14.42 1.32 16.22
C GLN A 269 -15.80 1.97 16.33
N PHE A 270 -15.99 3.14 15.73
CA PHE A 270 -17.31 3.80 15.70
C PHE A 270 -18.36 2.90 15.07
N PHE A 271 -18.09 2.33 13.90
CA PHE A 271 -19.05 1.46 13.21
C PHE A 271 -19.37 0.20 14.02
N ILE A 272 -18.36 -0.41 14.65
CA ILE A 272 -18.55 -1.59 15.51
C ILE A 272 -19.45 -1.25 16.72
N LEU A 273 -19.26 -0.11 17.36
CA LEU A 273 -20.07 0.34 18.49
C LEU A 273 -21.47 0.73 18.04
N LYS A 274 -21.60 1.47 16.94
CA LYS A 274 -22.90 1.88 16.37
C LYS A 274 -23.79 0.67 16.09
N HIS A 275 -23.22 -0.39 15.54
CA HIS A 275 -23.96 -1.63 15.30
C HIS A 275 -24.39 -2.33 16.60
N LYS A 276 -23.73 -2.08 17.73
CA LYS A 276 -24.15 -2.56 19.06
C LYS A 276 -25.14 -1.62 19.76
N GLY A 277 -25.67 -0.62 19.05
CA GLY A 277 -26.56 0.38 19.61
C GLY A 277 -25.87 1.51 20.38
N VAL A 278 -24.55 1.54 20.42
CA VAL A 278 -23.78 2.59 21.12
C VAL A 278 -23.22 3.58 20.10
N VAL A 279 -23.79 4.78 20.07
CA VAL A 279 -23.33 5.86 19.18
C VAL A 279 -22.34 6.74 19.95
N ASN A 280 -21.04 6.67 19.58
CA ASN A 280 -19.98 7.50 20.17
C ASN A 280 -19.20 8.21 19.07
N TRP A 281 -19.54 9.47 18.82
CA TRP A 281 -18.90 10.32 17.81
C TRP A 281 -17.46 10.69 18.15
N GLY A 282 -17.00 10.47 19.38
CA GLY A 282 -15.60 10.73 19.78
C GLY A 282 -14.59 9.93 18.99
N TYR A 283 -14.91 8.68 18.61
CA TYR A 283 -14.01 7.84 17.82
C TYR A 283 -13.77 8.38 16.40
N PRO A 284 -14.78 8.64 15.56
CA PRO A 284 -14.53 9.19 14.24
C PRO A 284 -13.97 10.60 14.30
N ALA A 285 -14.38 11.43 15.26
CA ALA A 285 -13.80 12.76 15.47
C ALA A 285 -12.29 12.68 15.78
N ALA A 286 -11.88 11.76 16.65
CA ALA A 286 -10.46 11.51 16.93
C ALA A 286 -9.72 11.00 15.69
N GLY A 287 -10.32 10.07 14.92
CA GLY A 287 -9.74 9.61 13.67
C GLY A 287 -9.55 10.72 12.64
N VAL A 288 -10.54 11.58 12.45
CA VAL A 288 -10.45 12.76 11.57
C VAL A 288 -9.39 13.75 12.08
N ALA A 289 -9.35 14.01 13.38
CA ALA A 289 -8.35 14.89 13.98
C ALA A 289 -6.92 14.39 13.73
N VAL A 290 -6.68 13.08 13.85
CA VAL A 290 -5.38 12.46 13.50
C VAL A 290 -5.06 12.67 12.03
N LEU A 291 -6.01 12.44 11.11
CA LEU A 291 -5.79 12.64 9.66
C LEU A 291 -5.48 14.10 9.33
N LEU A 292 -6.22 15.04 9.93
CA LEU A 292 -5.96 16.48 9.75
C LEU A 292 -4.59 16.86 10.33
N GLY A 293 -4.23 16.33 11.51
CA GLY A 293 -2.91 16.53 12.11
C GLY A 293 -1.79 16.05 11.19
N VAL A 294 -1.92 14.87 10.60
CA VAL A 294 -0.97 14.34 9.62
C VAL A 294 -0.93 15.22 8.36
N ALA A 295 -2.07 15.67 7.85
CA ALA A 295 -2.13 16.53 6.67
C ALA A 295 -1.44 17.88 6.91
N VAL A 296 -1.65 18.50 8.08
CA VAL A 296 -0.96 19.74 8.47
C VAL A 296 0.53 19.49 8.65
N TRP A 297 0.91 18.37 9.28
CA TRP A 297 2.33 18.01 9.49
C TRP A 297 3.07 17.80 8.15
N LEU A 298 2.42 17.23 7.15
CA LEU A 298 2.98 16.98 5.83
C LEU A 298 2.82 18.17 4.87
N ALA A 299 2.15 19.25 5.30
CA ALA A 299 1.96 20.41 4.46
C ALA A 299 3.32 21.01 4.03
N PRO A 300 3.50 21.35 2.73
CA PRO A 300 4.71 21.99 2.27
C PRO A 300 4.86 23.34 2.98
N VAL A 301 6.03 23.54 3.60
CA VAL A 301 6.35 24.86 4.17
C VAL A 301 6.50 25.83 2.98
N SER A 302 5.57 26.75 2.86
CA SER A 302 5.63 27.84 1.86
C SER A 302 6.86 28.68 2.21
N ARG A 303 7.99 28.46 1.54
CA ARG A 303 9.06 29.45 1.54
C ARG A 303 8.55 30.63 0.73
N PRO A 304 8.61 31.88 1.27
CA PRO A 304 8.38 33.04 0.44
C PRO A 304 9.26 32.95 -0.80
N ALA A 305 8.69 33.13 -1.98
CA ALA A 305 9.47 33.24 -3.19
C ALA A 305 10.56 34.29 -2.93
N ALA A 306 11.82 33.91 -3.12
CA ALA A 306 12.88 34.91 -3.11
C ALA A 306 12.51 36.01 -4.12
N PRO A 307 12.66 37.30 -3.79
CA PRO A 307 12.33 38.37 -4.71
C PRO A 307 13.07 38.10 -6.02
N VAL A 308 12.30 38.03 -7.10
CA VAL A 308 12.85 37.91 -8.45
C VAL A 308 13.65 39.19 -8.68
N ALA A 309 14.97 39.06 -8.65
CA ALA A 309 15.83 40.20 -9.09
C ALA A 309 15.48 40.47 -10.54
N GLU A 310 14.93 41.65 -10.77
CA GLU A 310 14.60 42.18 -12.09
C GLU A 310 15.88 42.17 -12.95
N ALA A 311 15.91 41.31 -13.97
CA ALA A 311 17.04 41.19 -14.87
C ALA A 311 17.11 42.52 -15.73
N PRO A 312 18.28 43.12 -15.85
CA PRO A 312 18.41 44.33 -16.73
C PRO A 312 18.09 43.95 -18.16
N ALA A 313 17.30 44.77 -18.81
CA ALA A 313 16.94 44.66 -20.23
C ALA A 313 18.18 44.56 -21.10
N ALA A 314 18.38 43.40 -21.73
CA ALA A 314 19.42 43.20 -22.72
C ALA A 314 18.96 43.75 -24.08
N THR A 315 19.62 44.81 -24.52
CA THR A 315 19.63 45.30 -25.89
C THR A 315 20.19 44.25 -26.84
N ALA A 316 19.46 43.94 -27.88
CA ALA A 316 19.91 43.12 -29.00
C ALA A 316 21.00 43.78 -29.82
N PRO A 317 21.92 43.02 -30.37
CA PRO A 317 22.25 43.21 -31.77
C PRO A 317 22.31 41.94 -32.62
N ALA A 318 22.21 42.17 -33.89
CA ALA A 318 21.95 41.33 -35.03
C ALA A 318 23.08 40.39 -35.48
N ALA A 319 22.64 39.30 -36.13
CA ALA A 319 23.11 38.65 -37.38
C ALA A 319 24.57 38.23 -37.60
N ALA A 320 24.74 37.01 -37.95
CA ALA A 320 25.21 36.41 -39.17
C ALA A 320 26.16 35.22 -39.04
N ALA A 321 25.78 34.19 -39.75
CA ALA A 321 26.47 33.35 -40.75
C ALA A 321 27.25 32.10 -40.34
N GLU A 322 26.69 30.99 -40.80
CA GLU A 322 27.22 29.87 -41.57
C GLU A 322 28.62 29.26 -41.26
N GLY A 323 28.65 27.93 -41.16
CA GLY A 323 29.89 27.14 -41.33
C GLY A 323 29.75 25.68 -40.95
N SER A 324 29.61 24.87 -41.96
CA SER A 324 29.52 23.40 -42.07
C SER A 324 30.73 22.64 -41.51
N ALA A 325 30.53 21.39 -41.06
CA ALA A 325 31.15 20.13 -41.45
C ALA A 325 31.68 19.21 -40.32
N SER A 326 31.13 17.99 -40.39
CA SER A 326 31.79 16.66 -40.24
C SER A 326 32.25 16.16 -38.88
N ALA A 327 31.67 14.99 -38.52
CA ALA A 327 32.14 14.00 -37.53
C ALA A 327 33.50 13.36 -37.95
N PRO A 328 34.20 12.61 -37.09
CA PRO A 328 33.73 11.31 -36.59
C PRO A 328 34.11 10.94 -35.14
N ALA A 329 33.60 9.79 -34.74
CA ALA A 329 33.66 9.11 -33.48
C ALA A 329 35.06 8.87 -32.86
N ALA A 330 35.11 8.87 -31.50
CA ALA A 330 35.93 7.93 -30.73
C ALA A 330 35.53 7.92 -29.26
N ALA A 331 35.44 6.71 -28.71
CA ALA A 331 35.23 6.43 -27.32
C ALA A 331 36.38 6.91 -26.43
N GLY A 332 36.06 7.47 -25.26
CA GLY A 332 37.08 7.86 -24.28
C GLY A 332 36.46 8.17 -22.93
N GLN A 333 36.94 7.49 -21.93
CA GLN A 333 36.65 7.63 -20.50
C GLN A 333 36.57 9.09 -20.05
N ALA A 334 35.49 9.48 -19.40
CA ALA A 334 35.36 10.80 -18.81
C ALA A 334 35.90 10.83 -17.39
N THR A 335 37.09 11.33 -17.26
CA THR A 335 37.62 11.93 -16.03
C THR A 335 36.98 13.29 -15.82
N ALA A 336 36.62 13.58 -14.56
CA ALA A 336 36.07 14.86 -14.14
C ALA A 336 36.96 16.04 -14.55
N ALA A 337 36.40 16.97 -15.30
CA ALA A 337 36.96 18.31 -15.47
C ALA A 337 35.85 19.34 -15.38
N ALA A 338 35.98 20.18 -14.37
CA ALA A 338 35.16 21.36 -14.15
C ALA A 338 35.42 22.45 -15.17
N ALA A 339 34.41 23.29 -15.39
CA ALA A 339 34.38 24.64 -15.87
C ALA A 339 33.88 24.89 -17.30
N GLY A 340 32.74 25.61 -17.41
CA GLY A 340 32.38 26.41 -18.57
C GLY A 340 31.24 25.91 -19.48
N GLY A 341 30.52 24.86 -19.13
CA GLY A 341 29.33 24.46 -19.88
C GLY A 341 28.09 25.28 -19.46
N SER A 342 27.17 25.54 -20.39
CA SER A 342 25.86 26.15 -20.06
C SER A 342 25.21 25.37 -18.92
N ASP A 343 24.38 26.02 -18.09
CA ASP A 343 23.70 25.35 -16.98
C ASP A 343 22.87 24.14 -17.45
N PHE A 344 22.37 24.19 -18.69
CA PHE A 344 21.68 23.08 -19.31
C PHE A 344 22.60 21.86 -19.60
N ALA A 345 23.85 22.07 -20.01
CA ALA A 345 24.79 20.97 -20.24
C ALA A 345 25.07 20.19 -18.96
N LYS A 346 25.11 20.85 -17.80
CA LYS A 346 25.25 20.18 -16.48
C LYS A 346 24.00 19.35 -16.18
N VAL A 347 22.81 19.89 -16.45
CA VAL A 347 21.55 19.16 -16.26
C VAL A 347 21.48 17.93 -17.16
N GLN A 348 21.85 18.10 -18.43
CA GLN A 348 21.85 17.01 -19.40
C GLN A 348 22.83 15.87 -18.97
N ALA A 349 23.99 16.23 -18.44
CA ALA A 349 24.93 15.25 -17.90
C ALA A 349 24.33 14.46 -16.73
N VAL A 350 23.66 15.13 -15.78
CA VAL A 350 22.95 14.50 -14.67
C VAL A 350 21.84 13.59 -15.17
N VAL A 351 21.00 14.07 -16.07
CA VAL A 351 19.86 13.31 -16.62
C VAL A 351 20.35 12.07 -17.37
N THR A 352 21.39 12.19 -18.18
CA THR A 352 22.02 11.05 -18.88
C THR A 352 22.54 10.00 -17.89
N ALA A 353 23.27 10.43 -16.86
CA ALA A 353 23.86 9.52 -15.89
C ALA A 353 22.82 8.87 -14.95
N ARG A 354 21.75 9.59 -14.58
CA ARG A 354 20.85 9.21 -13.50
C ARG A 354 19.45 8.81 -13.95
N CYS A 355 18.99 9.27 -15.12
CA CYS A 355 17.59 9.10 -15.55
C CYS A 355 17.44 8.16 -16.77
N TYR A 356 18.41 8.14 -17.70
CA TYR A 356 18.31 7.35 -18.94
C TYR A 356 18.22 5.87 -18.70
N GLN A 357 18.73 5.35 -17.60
CA GLN A 357 18.65 3.93 -17.25
C GLN A 357 17.19 3.43 -17.12
N CYS A 358 16.22 4.35 -16.90
CA CYS A 358 14.80 4.04 -16.81
C CYS A 358 13.95 4.86 -17.78
N HIS A 359 14.40 6.04 -18.24
CA HIS A 359 13.62 7.03 -18.98
C HIS A 359 14.22 7.35 -20.36
N SER A 360 14.86 6.38 -21.00
CA SER A 360 15.30 6.49 -22.40
C SER A 360 14.49 5.57 -23.31
N ALA A 361 14.60 5.77 -24.62
CA ALA A 361 14.00 4.87 -25.61
C ALA A 361 14.52 3.41 -25.49
N HIS A 362 15.75 3.25 -24.95
CA HIS A 362 16.38 1.96 -24.70
C HIS A 362 16.90 1.88 -23.25
N PRO A 363 15.99 1.74 -22.26
CA PRO A 363 16.37 1.72 -20.86
C PRO A 363 17.15 0.44 -20.51
N THR A 364 18.10 0.55 -19.58
CA THR A 364 18.94 -0.58 -19.16
C THR A 364 18.45 -1.26 -17.88
N LEU A 365 17.71 -0.55 -17.03
CA LEU A 365 17.16 -1.07 -15.78
C LEU A 365 15.68 -1.50 -15.87
N MET A 366 15.01 -1.16 -16.95
CA MET A 366 13.60 -1.44 -17.17
C MET A 366 13.41 -2.02 -18.57
N PRO A 367 12.42 -2.90 -18.80
CA PRO A 367 12.14 -3.46 -20.12
C PRO A 367 11.54 -2.45 -21.11
N SER A 368 10.99 -1.36 -20.63
CA SER A 368 10.44 -0.25 -21.41
C SER A 368 10.57 1.07 -20.66
N PRO A 369 10.47 2.23 -21.32
CA PRO A 369 10.54 3.53 -20.66
C PRO A 369 9.54 3.64 -19.52
N ALA A 370 10.00 3.98 -18.33
CA ALA A 370 9.17 4.03 -17.12
C ALA A 370 7.97 4.99 -17.34
N LYS A 371 6.76 4.44 -17.29
CA LYS A 371 5.49 5.17 -17.55
C LYS A 371 5.45 5.90 -18.90
N GLY A 372 6.21 5.46 -19.88
CA GLY A 372 6.28 6.10 -21.19
C GLY A 372 6.91 7.50 -21.18
N VAL A 373 7.58 7.89 -20.09
CA VAL A 373 8.29 9.18 -20.00
C VAL A 373 9.68 9.01 -20.59
N LEU A 374 9.95 9.73 -21.66
CA LEU A 374 11.25 9.82 -22.31
C LEU A 374 11.95 11.11 -21.91
N LEU A 375 13.26 11.06 -21.74
CA LEU A 375 14.11 12.19 -21.38
C LEU A 375 15.35 12.28 -22.27
N ASP A 376 15.33 11.59 -23.43
CA ASP A 376 16.49 11.42 -24.32
C ASP A 376 16.88 12.74 -25.03
N THR A 377 15.91 13.60 -25.28
CA THR A 377 16.16 14.85 -26.02
C THR A 377 15.91 16.08 -25.13
N PRO A 378 16.55 17.23 -25.46
CA PRO A 378 16.28 18.49 -24.78
C PRO A 378 14.80 18.87 -24.75
N GLU A 379 14.08 18.62 -25.85
CA GLU A 379 12.65 18.93 -25.99
C GLU A 379 11.81 18.07 -25.06
N GLU A 380 12.11 16.78 -24.97
CA GLU A 380 11.40 15.86 -24.06
C GLU A 380 11.68 16.22 -22.60
N LEU A 381 12.94 16.53 -22.27
CA LEU A 381 13.30 16.98 -20.93
C LEU A 381 12.59 18.28 -20.57
N GLY A 382 12.52 19.25 -21.48
CA GLY A 382 11.80 20.50 -21.30
C GLY A 382 10.28 20.29 -21.11
N LYS A 383 9.68 19.43 -21.90
CA LYS A 383 8.27 19.02 -21.78
C LYS A 383 7.94 18.44 -20.41
N HIS A 384 8.88 17.70 -19.82
CA HIS A 384 8.71 17.06 -18.54
C HIS A 384 9.38 17.80 -17.38
N ALA A 385 9.89 19.01 -17.57
CA ALA A 385 10.69 19.74 -16.59
C ALA A 385 10.01 19.88 -15.22
N GLN A 386 8.74 20.26 -15.21
CA GLN A 386 7.97 20.38 -13.98
C GLN A 386 7.84 19.03 -13.25
N LEU A 387 7.59 17.94 -13.98
CA LEU A 387 7.50 16.60 -13.41
C LEU A 387 8.84 16.15 -12.86
N VAL A 388 9.93 16.40 -13.59
CA VAL A 388 11.30 16.12 -13.13
C VAL A 388 11.60 16.88 -11.85
N TYR A 389 11.34 18.19 -11.81
CA TYR A 389 11.55 19.01 -10.60
C TYR A 389 10.76 18.47 -9.40
N GLN A 390 9.46 18.18 -9.59
CA GLN A 390 8.64 17.64 -8.51
C GLN A 390 9.16 16.29 -7.99
N GLN A 391 9.49 15.36 -8.89
CA GLN A 391 9.86 14.00 -8.53
C GLN A 391 11.30 13.89 -8.01
N VAL A 392 12.21 14.67 -8.59
CA VAL A 392 13.65 14.59 -8.28
C VAL A 392 14.03 15.52 -7.13
N VAL A 393 13.52 16.76 -7.13
CA VAL A 393 13.97 17.79 -6.19
C VAL A 393 13.02 17.90 -4.98
N GLN A 394 11.72 18.12 -5.24
CA GLN A 394 10.78 18.35 -4.14
C GLN A 394 10.46 17.09 -3.36
N GLN A 395 10.09 16.02 -4.05
CA GLN A 395 9.64 14.77 -3.43
C GLN A 395 10.78 13.77 -3.23
N LYS A 396 11.93 13.97 -3.88
CA LYS A 396 13.10 13.07 -3.86
C LYS A 396 12.75 11.59 -4.15
N LEU A 397 11.71 11.35 -4.95
CA LEU A 397 11.23 10.00 -5.30
C LEU A 397 12.01 9.39 -6.46
N MET A 398 12.56 10.24 -7.31
CA MET A 398 13.37 9.81 -8.44
C MET A 398 14.84 10.20 -8.25
N PRO A 399 15.74 9.36 -8.69
CA PRO A 399 15.57 7.97 -9.15
C PRO A 399 14.94 7.08 -8.08
N LEU A 400 14.11 6.13 -8.50
CA LEU A 400 13.35 5.28 -7.57
C LEU A 400 14.32 4.48 -6.67
N GLY A 401 14.13 4.58 -5.34
CA GLY A 401 15.06 3.98 -4.37
C GLY A 401 16.50 4.48 -4.49
N ASN A 402 16.70 5.63 -5.10
CA ASN A 402 18.02 6.22 -5.42
C ASN A 402 18.97 5.22 -6.11
N VAL A 403 18.43 4.32 -6.93
CA VAL A 403 19.17 3.22 -7.57
C VAL A 403 20.35 3.68 -8.43
N THR A 404 20.24 4.87 -9.04
CA THR A 404 21.30 5.48 -9.84
C THR A 404 22.18 6.44 -9.05
N GLN A 405 21.99 6.52 -7.73
CA GLN A 405 22.84 7.27 -6.78
C GLN A 405 22.96 8.77 -7.10
N ILE A 406 21.83 9.44 -7.40
CA ILE A 406 21.83 10.89 -7.57
C ILE A 406 22.20 11.57 -6.24
N THR A 407 23.10 12.55 -6.30
CA THR A 407 23.56 13.32 -5.15
C THR A 407 22.67 14.55 -4.89
N ASP A 408 22.79 15.15 -3.69
CA ASP A 408 22.06 16.39 -3.39
C ASP A 408 22.57 17.58 -4.21
N ASP A 409 23.87 17.58 -4.61
CA ASP A 409 24.40 18.59 -5.54
C ASP A 409 23.80 18.45 -6.93
N GLU A 410 23.65 17.23 -7.45
CA GLU A 410 23.00 16.96 -8.73
C GLU A 410 21.52 17.36 -8.70
N ARG A 411 20.82 17.14 -7.58
CA ARG A 411 19.43 17.64 -7.37
C ARG A 411 19.38 19.16 -7.37
N THR A 412 20.39 19.81 -6.79
CA THR A 412 20.50 21.28 -6.78
C THR A 412 20.74 21.84 -8.19
N ILE A 413 21.49 21.14 -9.03
CA ILE A 413 21.65 21.52 -10.45
C ILE A 413 20.29 21.50 -11.17
N ILE A 414 19.51 20.44 -11.00
CA ILE A 414 18.16 20.32 -11.57
C ILE A 414 17.23 21.41 -11.02
N ALA A 415 17.32 21.70 -9.71
CA ALA A 415 16.52 22.74 -9.08
C ALA A 415 16.76 24.12 -9.70
N LYS A 416 18.03 24.54 -9.80
CA LYS A 416 18.42 25.81 -10.39
C LYS A 416 18.00 25.94 -11.84
N TRP A 417 18.15 24.87 -12.63
CA TRP A 417 17.70 24.84 -14.01
C TRP A 417 16.19 25.08 -14.13
N PHE A 418 15.39 24.40 -13.33
CA PHE A 418 13.92 24.55 -13.35
C PHE A 418 13.51 25.95 -12.90
N GLU A 419 14.07 26.44 -11.79
CA GLU A 419 13.81 27.79 -11.25
C GLU A 419 14.27 28.90 -12.22
N GLY A 420 15.29 28.61 -13.03
CA GLY A 420 15.75 29.49 -14.13
C GLY A 420 14.88 29.45 -15.40
N GLY A 421 13.72 28.76 -15.34
CA GLY A 421 12.76 28.68 -16.46
C GLY A 421 12.93 27.47 -17.36
N ALA A 422 13.67 26.44 -16.93
CA ALA A 422 13.84 25.14 -17.59
C ALA A 422 14.29 25.25 -19.07
N LYS A 423 15.16 26.20 -19.37
CA LYS A 423 15.67 26.41 -20.73
C LYS A 423 16.52 25.22 -21.17
N THR A 424 16.34 24.79 -22.42
CA THR A 424 16.98 23.60 -23.02
C THR A 424 18.00 23.96 -24.12
N ASN A 425 18.38 25.23 -24.20
CA ASN A 425 19.35 25.80 -25.14
C ASN A 425 20.50 26.48 -24.40
#